data_78ec4de35151a25b92cc3c1b5ba163b9
#
_entry.id   78ec4de35151a25b92cc3c1b5ba163b9
#
_cell.length_a   1.000
_cell.length_b   1.000
_cell.length_c   1.000
_cell.angle_alpha   90.00
_cell.angle_beta   90.00
_cell.angle_gamma   90.00
#
_symmetry.space_group_name_H-M   'P 1'
#
loop_
_entity.id
_entity.type
_entity.pdbx_description
1 polymer ?
#
loop_
_entity_poly.entity_id
_entity_poly.type
_entity_poly.pdbx_seq_one_letter_code
_entity_poly.pdbx_strand_id
1 'polypeptide(L)'
;MKKIETCLRTALMLLIMIAGCTQFSFAQQQKIRVLVISGGHGFKQQPFYDVFNSIPSITYDTLVQPQANAFIASPEVNKYDVLVFYDMVLDSISPAQQEAYISLLKKGASMIFLHHALVSYQNWPEFIQIVGGQYHTHPVMVNGDTLKASYEHDVSIPVKVENKKHPVTRGISDFEIVDEVYGGVEILPQVKPLLSTTHPKSMRYLAWINHYGNSDVIYIQLGHGPSGYSNPNFQKLIQQAIEWSAKRSK
;
A
#
# COMPACT_ATOMS: atom_id res chain seq x y z
N MET A 1 54.27 -43.61 -26.15
CA MET A 1 52.82 -43.84 -26.08
C MET A 1 52.28 -43.75 -24.66
N LYS A 2 52.78 -44.48 -23.65
CA LYS A 2 52.29 -44.44 -22.27
C LYS A 2 52.28 -43.05 -21.56
N LYS A 3 53.23 -42.16 -21.84
CA LYS A 3 53.28 -40.80 -21.25
C LYS A 3 52.18 -39.84 -21.78
N ILE A 4 51.73 -40.02 -23.01
CA ILE A 4 50.70 -39.18 -23.63
C ILE A 4 49.32 -39.56 -23.10
N GLU A 5 49.07 -40.87 -22.88
CA GLU A 5 47.79 -41.35 -22.31
C GLU A 5 47.59 -40.90 -20.87
N THR A 6 48.67 -40.84 -20.06
CA THR A 6 48.57 -40.36 -18.66
C THR A 6 48.27 -38.88 -18.58
N CYS A 7 48.83 -38.05 -19.50
CA CYS A 7 48.60 -36.63 -19.55
C CYS A 7 47.15 -36.31 -19.99
N LEU A 8 46.58 -37.09 -20.92
CA LEU A 8 45.18 -36.92 -21.38
C LEU A 8 44.17 -37.32 -20.27
N ARG A 9 44.44 -38.35 -19.52
CA ARG A 9 43.57 -38.78 -18.41
C ARG A 9 43.56 -37.78 -17.26
N THR A 10 44.70 -37.16 -16.93
CA THR A 10 44.79 -36.13 -15.90
C THR A 10 44.09 -34.82 -16.32
N ALA A 11 44.23 -34.42 -17.60
CA ALA A 11 43.51 -33.26 -18.13
C ALA A 11 41.99 -33.46 -18.17
N LEU A 12 41.52 -34.67 -18.51
CA LEU A 12 40.10 -34.99 -18.52
C LEU A 12 39.49 -35.03 -17.10
N MET A 13 40.21 -35.53 -16.09
CA MET A 13 39.76 -35.46 -14.68
C MET A 13 39.75 -34.05 -14.12
N LEU A 14 40.68 -33.15 -14.50
CA LEU A 14 40.63 -31.75 -14.10
C LEU A 14 39.43 -31.00 -14.75
N LEU A 15 39.08 -31.31 -16.00
CA LEU A 15 37.90 -30.70 -16.65
C LEU A 15 36.57 -31.13 -16.00
N ILE A 16 36.48 -32.37 -15.50
CA ILE A 16 35.28 -32.87 -14.85
C ILE A 16 35.10 -32.26 -13.42
N MET A 17 36.20 -31.92 -12.72
CA MET A 17 36.11 -31.25 -11.43
C MET A 17 35.73 -29.78 -11.52
N ILE A 18 35.96 -29.09 -12.64
CA ILE A 18 35.57 -27.68 -12.82
C ILE A 18 34.09 -27.56 -13.23
N ALA A 19 33.50 -28.58 -13.86
CA ALA A 19 32.09 -28.58 -14.28
C ALA A 19 31.08 -28.85 -13.14
N GLY A 20 31.57 -29.21 -11.95
CA GLY A 20 30.71 -29.66 -10.83
C GLY A 20 30.30 -28.59 -9.81
N CYS A 21 30.72 -27.33 -9.91
CA CYS A 21 30.53 -26.33 -8.85
C CYS A 21 29.83 -25.02 -9.24
N THR A 22 29.00 -25.01 -10.28
CA THR A 22 28.03 -23.93 -10.41
C THR A 22 26.75 -24.32 -9.66
N GLN A 23 26.81 -24.36 -8.33
CA GLN A 23 25.59 -24.24 -7.54
C GLN A 23 25.05 -22.82 -7.78
N PHE A 24 24.08 -22.71 -8.67
CA PHE A 24 23.21 -21.53 -8.71
C PHE A 24 22.44 -21.53 -7.37
N SER A 25 23.01 -20.88 -6.36
CA SER A 25 22.28 -20.49 -5.18
C SER A 25 21.23 -19.50 -5.66
N PHE A 26 20.02 -19.97 -5.97
CA PHE A 26 18.87 -19.08 -6.04
C PHE A 26 18.71 -18.51 -4.63
N ALA A 27 19.27 -17.33 -4.40
CA ALA A 27 18.99 -16.58 -3.20
C ALA A 27 17.47 -16.45 -3.16
N GLN A 28 16.82 -17.16 -2.24
CA GLN A 28 15.39 -17.04 -2.03
C GLN A 28 15.13 -15.58 -1.69
N GLN A 29 14.48 -14.85 -2.60
CA GLN A 29 14.21 -13.44 -2.40
C GLN A 29 13.39 -13.30 -1.12
N GLN A 30 13.95 -12.59 -0.14
CA GLN A 30 13.28 -12.37 1.14
C GLN A 30 11.93 -11.70 0.89
N LYS A 31 10.87 -12.30 1.41
CA LYS A 31 9.52 -11.76 1.28
C LYS A 31 9.38 -10.43 2.01
N ILE A 32 8.62 -9.53 1.45
CA ILE A 32 8.26 -8.25 2.08
C ILE A 32 7.37 -8.54 3.29
N ARG A 33 7.70 -8.00 4.44
CA ARG A 33 6.91 -8.14 5.67
C ARG A 33 5.93 -6.99 5.78
N VAL A 34 4.66 -7.30 5.74
CA VAL A 34 3.57 -6.33 5.75
C VAL A 34 2.81 -6.44 7.08
N LEU A 35 2.48 -5.31 7.69
CA LEU A 35 1.49 -5.26 8.76
C LEU A 35 0.19 -4.68 8.21
N VAL A 36 -0.88 -5.47 8.22
CA VAL A 36 -2.23 -5.03 7.81
C VAL A 36 -3.01 -4.63 9.06
N ILE A 37 -3.37 -3.35 9.13
CA ILE A 37 -4.04 -2.74 10.27
C ILE A 37 -5.50 -2.50 9.90
N SER A 38 -6.43 -2.98 10.73
CA SER A 38 -7.88 -2.82 10.54
C SER A 38 -8.56 -2.35 11.82
N GLY A 39 -9.87 -2.16 11.79
CA GLY A 39 -10.70 -1.81 12.95
C GLY A 39 -11.45 -0.49 12.79
N GLY A 40 -12.43 -0.27 13.64
CA GLY A 40 -13.32 0.90 13.61
C GLY A 40 -14.44 0.84 12.57
N HIS A 41 -14.33 -0.02 11.56
CA HIS A 41 -15.36 -0.27 10.56
C HIS A 41 -15.46 -1.78 10.25
N GLY A 42 -16.71 -2.27 10.08
CA GLY A 42 -16.95 -3.67 9.70
C GLY A 42 -16.70 -3.93 8.22
N PHE A 43 -16.09 -5.07 7.88
CA PHE A 43 -15.83 -5.47 6.49
C PHE A 43 -15.88 -6.99 6.32
N LYS A 44 -15.93 -7.47 5.08
CA LYS A 44 -15.89 -8.88 4.74
C LYS A 44 -14.44 -9.38 4.79
N GLN A 45 -14.05 -9.92 5.95
CA GLN A 45 -12.66 -10.26 6.28
C GLN A 45 -12.02 -11.24 5.29
N GLN A 46 -12.66 -12.40 5.02
CA GLN A 46 -12.05 -13.42 4.17
C GLN A 46 -11.73 -12.89 2.77
N PRO A 47 -12.67 -12.29 2.00
CA PRO A 47 -12.37 -11.75 0.67
C PRO A 47 -11.32 -10.63 0.69
N PHE A 48 -11.26 -9.83 1.76
CA PHE A 48 -10.25 -8.80 1.92
C PHE A 48 -8.85 -9.41 2.10
N TYR A 49 -8.70 -10.37 3.02
CA TYR A 49 -7.40 -11.00 3.25
C TYR A 49 -6.97 -11.91 2.09
N ASP A 50 -7.89 -12.41 1.29
CA ASP A 50 -7.56 -13.17 0.08
C ASP A 50 -6.79 -12.34 -0.95
N VAL A 51 -6.97 -11.01 -0.96
CA VAL A 51 -6.13 -10.11 -1.77
C VAL A 51 -4.65 -10.24 -1.35
N PHE A 52 -4.36 -10.21 -0.07
CA PHE A 52 -2.99 -10.33 0.46
C PHE A 52 -2.45 -11.77 0.32
N ASN A 53 -3.29 -12.78 0.54
CA ASN A 53 -2.95 -14.19 0.34
C ASN A 53 -2.53 -14.50 -1.10
N SER A 54 -3.07 -13.77 -2.07
CA SER A 54 -2.76 -13.93 -3.49
C SER A 54 -1.40 -13.37 -3.91
N ILE A 55 -0.73 -12.58 -3.05
CA ILE A 55 0.53 -11.91 -3.36
C ILE A 55 1.73 -12.78 -2.92
N PRO A 56 2.46 -13.42 -3.86
CA PRO A 56 3.50 -14.37 -3.48
C PRO A 56 4.76 -13.72 -2.89
N SER A 57 4.98 -12.41 -3.15
CA SER A 57 6.16 -11.65 -2.73
C SER A 57 6.10 -11.18 -1.28
N ILE A 58 4.99 -11.38 -0.56
CA ILE A 58 4.82 -10.90 0.81
C ILE A 58 4.62 -12.02 1.85
N THR A 59 4.84 -11.67 3.10
CA THR A 59 4.21 -12.26 4.29
C THR A 59 3.52 -11.13 5.03
N TYR A 60 2.42 -11.41 5.72
CA TYR A 60 1.76 -10.38 6.49
C TYR A 60 1.27 -10.89 7.84
N ASP A 61 1.25 -9.97 8.80
CA ASP A 61 0.56 -10.08 10.07
C ASP A 61 -0.61 -9.10 10.10
N THR A 62 -1.57 -9.33 10.97
CA THR A 62 -2.74 -8.45 11.14
C THR A 62 -2.78 -7.88 12.55
N LEU A 63 -3.22 -6.63 12.67
CA LEU A 63 -3.44 -5.98 13.96
C LEU A 63 -4.68 -5.08 13.89
N VAL A 64 -5.42 -5.02 14.99
CA VAL A 64 -6.67 -4.27 15.06
C VAL A 64 -6.48 -3.03 15.93
N GLN A 65 -7.14 -1.92 15.55
CA GLN A 65 -7.19 -0.73 16.37
C GLN A 65 -8.08 -0.96 17.64
N PRO A 66 -7.75 -0.34 18.79
CA PRO A 66 -6.69 0.67 18.99
C PRO A 66 -5.31 0.09 19.34
N GLN A 67 -5.16 -1.24 19.42
CA GLN A 67 -3.89 -1.89 19.76
C GLN A 67 -2.78 -1.59 18.74
N ALA A 68 -3.15 -1.39 17.48
CA ALA A 68 -2.20 -1.03 16.44
C ALA A 68 -1.48 0.30 16.72
N ASN A 69 -2.17 1.31 17.24
CA ASN A 69 -1.54 2.60 17.58
C ASN A 69 -0.49 2.47 18.70
N ALA A 70 -0.73 1.61 19.69
CA ALA A 70 0.26 1.31 20.73
C ALA A 70 1.46 0.54 20.17
N PHE A 71 1.22 -0.40 19.26
CA PHE A 71 2.26 -1.17 18.60
C PHE A 71 3.14 -0.30 17.70
N ILE A 72 2.56 0.62 16.93
CA ILE A 72 3.28 1.58 16.07
C ILE A 72 4.24 2.45 16.88
N ALA A 73 3.87 2.76 18.13
CA ALA A 73 4.72 3.50 19.06
C ALA A 73 5.85 2.66 19.67
N SER A 74 5.91 1.35 19.40
CA SER A 74 6.94 0.46 19.91
C SER A 74 8.04 0.19 18.86
N PRO A 75 9.27 -0.19 19.29
CA PRO A 75 10.35 -0.57 18.36
C PRO A 75 10.02 -1.78 17.47
N GLU A 76 9.06 -2.60 17.88
CA GLU A 76 8.64 -3.81 17.16
C GLU A 76 8.07 -3.54 15.78
N VAL A 77 7.56 -2.32 15.54
CA VAL A 77 7.06 -1.91 14.22
C VAL A 77 8.15 -1.98 13.14
N ASN A 78 9.42 -1.78 13.52
CA ASN A 78 10.54 -1.80 12.58
C ASN A 78 10.81 -3.18 11.94
N LYS A 79 10.14 -4.24 12.39
CA LYS A 79 10.22 -5.55 11.73
C LYS A 79 9.41 -5.61 10.43
N TYR A 80 8.53 -4.65 10.15
CA TYR A 80 7.74 -4.59 8.92
C TYR A 80 8.35 -3.63 7.91
N ASP A 81 8.28 -4.02 6.65
CA ASP A 81 8.75 -3.22 5.53
C ASP A 81 7.66 -2.25 5.03
N VAL A 82 6.37 -2.60 5.21
CA VAL A 82 5.22 -1.80 4.80
C VAL A 82 4.09 -1.91 5.83
N LEU A 83 3.48 -0.79 6.17
CA LEU A 83 2.26 -0.70 6.98
C LEU A 83 1.07 -0.40 6.06
N VAL A 84 0.04 -1.23 6.09
CA VAL A 84 -1.19 -1.05 5.31
C VAL A 84 -2.35 -0.81 6.27
N PHE A 85 -2.98 0.34 6.16
CA PHE A 85 -4.09 0.77 6.99
C PHE A 85 -5.41 0.58 6.26
N TYR A 86 -6.28 -0.21 6.84
CA TYR A 86 -7.68 -0.43 6.44
C TYR A 86 -8.55 -0.27 7.69
N ASP A 87 -8.37 0.84 8.38
CA ASP A 87 -9.00 1.17 9.65
C ASP A 87 -9.81 2.48 9.56
N MET A 88 -10.74 2.68 10.47
CA MET A 88 -11.49 3.93 10.62
C MET A 88 -11.49 4.32 12.09
N VAL A 89 -10.51 5.11 12.52
CA VAL A 89 -10.34 5.54 13.91
C VAL A 89 -10.90 6.94 14.08
N LEU A 90 -12.08 7.05 14.66
CA LEU A 90 -12.73 8.34 14.96
C LEU A 90 -12.23 8.94 16.27
N ASP A 91 -11.73 8.11 17.17
CA ASP A 91 -11.17 8.54 18.45
C ASP A 91 -9.84 9.25 18.27
N SER A 92 -9.52 10.11 19.23
CA SER A 92 -8.22 10.77 19.28
C SER A 92 -7.13 9.79 19.70
N ILE A 93 -5.95 9.92 19.07
CA ILE A 93 -4.74 9.23 19.51
C ILE A 93 -3.89 10.16 20.39
N SER A 94 -3.10 9.56 21.30
CA SER A 94 -2.26 10.33 22.21
C SER A 94 -1.15 11.08 21.45
N PRO A 95 -0.62 12.18 22.01
CA PRO A 95 0.51 12.89 21.42
C PRO A 95 1.73 11.98 21.17
N ALA A 96 1.98 11.01 22.04
CA ALA A 96 3.07 10.04 21.88
C ALA A 96 2.86 9.12 20.66
N GLN A 97 1.61 8.71 20.41
CA GLN A 97 1.26 7.94 19.22
C GLN A 97 1.37 8.79 17.95
N GLN A 98 0.89 10.04 17.99
CA GLN A 98 1.05 10.98 16.87
C GLN A 98 2.54 11.14 16.48
N GLU A 99 3.41 11.40 17.49
CA GLU A 99 4.85 11.54 17.26
C GLU A 99 5.49 10.25 16.73
N ALA A 100 4.98 9.07 17.12
CA ALA A 100 5.46 7.79 16.57
C ALA A 100 5.22 7.69 15.06
N TYR A 101 4.02 8.02 14.56
CA TYR A 101 3.74 8.08 13.13
C TYR A 101 4.67 9.07 12.41
N ILE A 102 4.77 10.29 12.93
CA ILE A 102 5.63 11.34 12.36
C ILE A 102 7.11 10.90 12.33
N SER A 103 7.59 10.30 13.41
CA SER A 103 8.97 9.83 13.52
C SER A 103 9.27 8.70 12.52
N LEU A 104 8.35 7.75 12.35
CA LEU A 104 8.49 6.69 11.35
C LEU A 104 8.55 7.26 9.93
N LEU A 105 7.67 8.19 9.59
CA LEU A 105 7.63 8.82 8.27
C LEU A 105 8.86 9.71 8.01
N LYS A 106 9.38 10.38 9.03
CA LYS A 106 10.67 11.10 8.94
C LYS A 106 11.86 10.15 8.70
N LYS A 107 11.77 8.89 9.10
CA LYS A 107 12.78 7.85 8.85
C LYS A 107 12.60 7.12 7.52
N GLY A 108 11.56 7.43 6.76
CA GLY A 108 11.29 6.82 5.46
C GLY A 108 10.42 5.56 5.51
N ALA A 109 9.64 5.36 6.58
CA ALA A 109 8.73 4.22 6.68
C ALA A 109 7.65 4.24 5.57
N SER A 110 7.29 3.09 5.06
CA SER A 110 6.27 2.94 4.02
C SER A 110 4.89 2.73 4.61
N MET A 111 3.96 3.63 4.26
CA MET A 111 2.56 3.56 4.70
C MET A 111 1.61 3.63 3.49
N ILE A 112 0.62 2.74 3.47
CA ILE A 112 -0.46 2.69 2.48
C ILE A 112 -1.78 2.79 3.23
N PHE A 113 -2.60 3.78 2.90
CA PHE A 113 -3.92 3.97 3.47
C PHE A 113 -4.98 3.57 2.44
N LEU A 114 -5.88 2.69 2.85
CA LEU A 114 -6.91 2.14 1.99
C LEU A 114 -8.29 2.63 2.40
N HIS A 115 -9.08 3.02 1.42
CA HIS A 115 -10.50 3.25 1.51
C HIS A 115 -10.89 4.17 2.68
N HIS A 116 -11.63 3.65 3.68
CA HIS A 116 -12.11 4.41 4.82
C HIS A 116 -11.00 4.83 5.82
N ALA A 117 -9.76 4.43 5.62
CA ALA A 117 -8.66 4.97 6.41
C ALA A 117 -8.52 6.50 6.29
N LEU A 118 -9.05 7.09 5.20
CA LEU A 118 -9.11 8.54 5.00
C LEU A 118 -10.05 9.26 5.99
N VAL A 119 -10.93 8.53 6.66
CA VAL A 119 -11.87 9.06 7.67
C VAL A 119 -11.23 9.16 9.04
N SER A 120 -10.09 8.49 9.27
CA SER A 120 -9.45 8.38 10.58
C SER A 120 -8.96 9.73 11.11
N TYR A 121 -8.80 9.81 12.43
CA TYR A 121 -8.09 10.87 13.16
C TYR A 121 -8.58 12.30 12.90
N GLN A 122 -9.89 12.52 12.90
CA GLN A 122 -10.54 13.83 12.64
C GLN A 122 -9.98 14.98 13.46
N ASN A 123 -9.49 14.72 14.68
CA ASN A 123 -8.94 15.71 15.60
C ASN A 123 -7.41 15.82 15.56
N TRP A 124 -6.76 15.26 14.53
CA TRP A 124 -5.32 15.35 14.33
C TRP A 124 -4.99 16.04 13.01
N PRO A 125 -4.74 17.38 13.03
CA PRO A 125 -4.54 18.16 11.79
C PRO A 125 -3.38 17.71 10.93
N GLU A 126 -2.36 17.05 11.53
CA GLU A 126 -1.21 16.53 10.77
C GLU A 126 -1.58 15.32 9.91
N PHE A 127 -2.68 14.61 10.25
CA PHE A 127 -3.07 13.40 9.51
C PHE A 127 -3.38 13.68 8.04
N ILE A 128 -4.08 14.79 7.73
CA ILE A 128 -4.33 15.18 6.34
C ILE A 128 -3.02 15.50 5.60
N GLN A 129 -2.02 16.08 6.31
CA GLN A 129 -0.70 16.35 5.72
C GLN A 129 0.06 15.05 5.42
N ILE A 130 -0.13 14.01 6.24
CA ILE A 130 0.45 12.68 6.04
C ILE A 130 -0.19 11.99 4.84
N VAL A 131 -1.52 11.88 4.81
CA VAL A 131 -2.23 11.10 3.79
C VAL A 131 -2.40 11.86 2.48
N GLY A 132 -2.45 13.20 2.55
CA GLY A 132 -2.69 14.07 1.40
C GLY A 132 -4.17 14.33 1.11
N GLY A 133 -5.06 13.93 2.02
CA GLY A 133 -6.50 14.18 1.94
C GLY A 133 -7.21 13.71 3.20
N GLN A 134 -8.46 14.15 3.37
CA GLN A 134 -9.31 13.73 4.48
C GLN A 134 -10.80 13.75 4.11
N TYR A 135 -11.50 12.71 4.48
CA TYR A 135 -12.96 12.66 4.50
C TYR A 135 -13.42 13.22 5.84
N HIS A 136 -13.91 14.45 5.86
CA HIS A 136 -14.41 15.10 7.08
C HIS A 136 -15.79 14.58 7.47
N THR A 137 -15.96 14.14 8.71
CA THR A 137 -17.27 13.65 9.22
C THR A 137 -18.29 14.77 9.44
N HIS A 138 -17.84 16.02 9.44
CA HIS A 138 -18.67 17.22 9.54
C HIS A 138 -18.30 18.19 8.40
N PRO A 139 -19.24 19.08 7.98
CA PRO A 139 -18.94 20.10 7.00
C PRO A 139 -17.79 20.99 7.44
N VAL A 140 -16.84 21.25 6.55
CA VAL A 140 -15.68 22.13 6.78
C VAL A 140 -15.58 23.20 5.71
N MET A 141 -14.97 24.32 6.03
CA MET A 141 -14.68 25.39 5.07
C MET A 141 -13.29 25.15 4.47
N VAL A 142 -13.22 25.00 3.17
CA VAL A 142 -11.97 24.83 2.41
C VAL A 142 -11.96 25.85 1.27
N ASN A 143 -10.97 26.73 1.26
CA ASN A 143 -10.80 27.77 0.22
C ASN A 143 -12.04 28.65 -0.03
N GLY A 144 -12.88 28.88 0.98
CA GLY A 144 -14.10 29.69 0.89
C GLY A 144 -15.38 28.90 0.55
N ASP A 145 -15.26 27.63 0.22
CA ASP A 145 -16.38 26.74 -0.05
C ASP A 145 -16.67 25.80 1.11
N THR A 146 -17.94 25.45 1.34
CA THR A 146 -18.33 24.44 2.31
C THR A 146 -18.21 23.06 1.69
N LEU A 147 -17.23 22.28 2.16
CA LEU A 147 -17.09 20.86 1.79
C LEU A 147 -17.97 20.02 2.72
N LYS A 148 -18.84 19.19 2.12
CA LYS A 148 -19.67 18.22 2.82
C LYS A 148 -19.41 16.85 2.22
N ALA A 149 -18.79 15.97 2.99
CA ALA A 149 -18.49 14.62 2.54
C ALA A 149 -19.77 13.78 2.35
N SER A 150 -19.72 12.87 1.41
CA SER A 150 -20.79 11.93 1.07
C SER A 150 -20.21 10.62 0.56
N TYR A 151 -21.02 9.57 0.56
CA TYR A 151 -20.65 8.27 0.00
C TYR A 151 -21.83 7.62 -0.72
N GLU A 152 -21.54 6.69 -1.61
CA GLU A 152 -22.55 5.86 -2.27
C GLU A 152 -21.95 4.48 -2.58
N HIS A 153 -22.66 3.43 -2.14
CA HIS A 153 -22.25 2.03 -2.32
C HIS A 153 -22.66 1.46 -3.67
N ASP A 154 -21.96 0.43 -4.08
CA ASP A 154 -22.31 -0.46 -5.19
C ASP A 154 -22.53 0.26 -6.53
N VAL A 155 -21.72 1.29 -6.79
CA VAL A 155 -21.79 2.06 -8.03
C VAL A 155 -20.70 1.61 -9.03
N SER A 156 -21.02 1.68 -10.33
CA SER A 156 -20.02 1.44 -11.38
C SER A 156 -19.14 2.68 -11.55
N ILE A 157 -17.85 2.51 -11.31
CA ILE A 157 -16.85 3.58 -11.31
C ILE A 157 -15.95 3.43 -12.54
N PRO A 158 -16.00 4.35 -13.52
CA PRO A 158 -14.99 4.41 -14.57
C PRO A 158 -13.67 4.91 -13.98
N VAL A 159 -12.64 4.06 -13.98
CA VAL A 159 -11.33 4.39 -13.46
C VAL A 159 -10.36 4.70 -14.58
N LYS A 160 -9.76 5.88 -14.53
CA LYS A 160 -8.71 6.33 -15.44
C LYS A 160 -7.34 6.24 -14.75
N VAL A 161 -6.35 5.68 -15.43
CA VAL A 161 -4.96 5.64 -14.98
C VAL A 161 -4.25 6.93 -15.40
N GLU A 162 -3.96 7.79 -14.43
CA GLU A 162 -3.32 9.10 -14.67
C GLU A 162 -1.83 8.98 -14.99
N ASN A 163 -1.12 8.05 -14.36
CA ASN A 163 0.30 7.83 -14.59
C ASN A 163 0.62 6.38 -14.96
N LYS A 164 0.47 6.01 -16.23
CA LYS A 164 0.71 4.63 -16.74
C LYS A 164 2.18 4.17 -16.65
N LYS A 165 3.12 5.09 -16.41
CA LYS A 165 4.56 4.77 -16.27
C LYS A 165 4.98 4.52 -14.82
N HIS A 166 4.16 4.92 -13.84
CA HIS A 166 4.49 4.73 -12.44
C HIS A 166 4.49 3.23 -12.07
N PRO A 167 5.45 2.74 -11.27
CA PRO A 167 5.50 1.31 -10.90
C PRO A 167 4.20 0.78 -10.29
N VAL A 168 3.50 1.58 -9.49
CA VAL A 168 2.22 1.21 -8.85
C VAL A 168 1.09 0.96 -9.85
N THR A 169 1.13 1.62 -11.00
CA THR A 169 0.06 1.55 -12.02
C THR A 169 0.54 0.92 -13.35
N ARG A 170 1.80 0.48 -13.41
CA ARG A 170 2.36 -0.09 -14.64
C ARG A 170 1.59 -1.33 -15.10
N GLY A 171 1.17 -1.32 -16.38
CA GLY A 171 0.43 -2.43 -16.99
C GLY A 171 -0.99 -2.56 -16.45
N ILE A 172 -1.54 -1.51 -15.80
CA ILE A 172 -2.97 -1.32 -15.56
C ILE A 172 -3.47 -0.36 -16.63
N SER A 173 -4.50 -0.75 -17.36
CA SER A 173 -5.25 0.10 -18.28
C SER A 173 -6.42 0.74 -17.57
N ASP A 174 -7.07 1.73 -18.19
CA ASP A 174 -8.32 2.27 -17.70
C ASP A 174 -9.36 1.12 -17.60
N PHE A 175 -10.18 1.11 -16.54
CA PHE A 175 -11.08 -0.01 -16.23
C PHE A 175 -12.36 0.45 -15.53
N GLU A 176 -13.32 -0.44 -15.38
CA GLU A 176 -14.49 -0.26 -14.52
C GLU A 176 -14.42 -1.14 -13.29
N ILE A 177 -14.97 -0.64 -12.18
CA ILE A 177 -15.09 -1.38 -10.93
C ILE A 177 -16.42 -1.03 -10.26
N VAL A 178 -17.09 -2.03 -9.70
CA VAL A 178 -18.24 -1.79 -8.81
C VAL A 178 -17.72 -1.66 -7.39
N ASP A 179 -17.88 -0.47 -6.80
CA ASP A 179 -17.33 -0.18 -5.48
C ASP A 179 -18.10 0.97 -4.81
N GLU A 180 -17.62 1.46 -3.68
CA GLU A 180 -18.11 2.67 -3.02
C GLU A 180 -17.34 3.90 -3.54
N VAL A 181 -18.02 5.04 -3.66
CA VAL A 181 -17.42 6.33 -3.94
C VAL A 181 -17.53 7.28 -2.75
N TYR A 182 -16.53 8.14 -2.61
CA TYR A 182 -16.53 9.27 -1.68
C TYR A 182 -16.59 10.59 -2.43
N GLY A 183 -17.57 11.43 -2.09
CA GLY A 183 -17.69 12.80 -2.57
C GLY A 183 -17.36 13.82 -1.48
N GLY A 184 -17.08 15.07 -1.86
CA GLY A 184 -16.82 16.14 -0.91
C GLY A 184 -15.61 15.92 0.02
N VAL A 185 -14.59 15.22 -0.46
CA VAL A 185 -13.34 14.95 0.25
C VAL A 185 -12.35 16.08 0.02
N GLU A 186 -11.69 16.53 1.07
CA GLU A 186 -10.56 17.45 0.96
C GLU A 186 -9.33 16.70 0.44
N ILE A 187 -8.74 17.20 -0.65
CA ILE A 187 -7.51 16.64 -1.24
C ILE A 187 -6.51 17.78 -1.35
N LEU A 188 -5.31 17.58 -0.80
CA LEU A 188 -4.26 18.58 -0.82
C LEU A 188 -3.65 18.73 -2.23
N PRO A 189 -3.30 19.95 -2.64
CA PRO A 189 -2.86 20.22 -4.01
C PRO A 189 -1.53 19.58 -4.41
N GLN A 190 -0.68 19.21 -3.43
CA GLN A 190 0.63 18.61 -3.69
C GLN A 190 0.59 17.11 -4.02
N VAL A 191 -0.53 16.41 -3.85
CA VAL A 191 -0.63 14.98 -4.14
C VAL A 191 -0.34 14.69 -5.62
N LYS A 192 0.26 13.54 -5.89
CA LYS A 192 0.55 13.05 -7.24
C LYS A 192 -0.47 11.99 -7.63
N PRO A 193 -1.45 12.28 -8.48
CA PRO A 193 -2.52 11.35 -8.84
C PRO A 193 -1.98 10.09 -9.54
N LEU A 194 -2.49 8.94 -9.14
CA LEU A 194 -2.30 7.64 -9.79
C LEU A 194 -3.54 7.21 -10.56
N LEU A 195 -4.71 7.35 -9.94
CA LEU A 195 -6.01 7.02 -10.51
C LEU A 195 -6.98 8.18 -10.33
N SER A 196 -7.88 8.35 -11.29
CA SER A 196 -8.98 9.31 -11.23
C SER A 196 -10.29 8.73 -11.76
N THR A 197 -11.39 9.45 -11.56
CA THR A 197 -12.70 9.11 -12.10
C THR A 197 -13.45 10.36 -12.58
N THR A 198 -14.40 10.15 -13.46
CA THR A 198 -15.41 11.14 -13.87
C THR A 198 -16.77 10.86 -13.22
N HIS A 199 -16.87 9.92 -12.29
CA HIS A 199 -18.13 9.61 -11.61
C HIS A 199 -18.64 10.83 -10.84
N PRO A 200 -19.89 11.30 -11.07
CA PRO A 200 -20.36 12.62 -10.63
C PRO A 200 -20.47 12.77 -9.10
N LYS A 201 -20.59 11.64 -8.38
CA LYS A 201 -20.69 11.63 -6.91
C LYS A 201 -19.38 11.32 -6.22
N SER A 202 -18.29 11.13 -6.98
CA SER A 202 -16.97 10.80 -6.44
C SER A 202 -16.07 12.01 -6.35
N MET A 203 -15.13 11.99 -5.41
CA MET A 203 -13.93 12.83 -5.52
C MET A 203 -13.18 12.49 -6.81
N ARG A 204 -12.44 13.47 -7.33
CA ARG A 204 -11.75 13.32 -8.62
C ARG A 204 -10.69 12.22 -8.63
N TYR A 205 -9.87 12.15 -7.59
CA TYR A 205 -8.74 11.22 -7.51
C TYR A 205 -9.10 10.02 -6.63
N LEU A 206 -8.93 8.81 -7.18
CA LEU A 206 -9.19 7.55 -6.49
C LEU A 206 -7.95 6.93 -5.87
N ALA A 207 -6.75 7.35 -6.30
CA ALA A 207 -5.49 6.98 -5.69
C ALA A 207 -4.44 8.04 -5.97
N TRP A 208 -3.54 8.24 -5.00
CA TRP A 208 -2.46 9.20 -5.12
C TRP A 208 -1.25 8.82 -4.25
N ILE A 209 -0.14 9.51 -4.50
CA ILE A 209 1.04 9.54 -3.63
C ILE A 209 1.12 10.92 -3.00
N ASN A 210 1.33 10.97 -1.70
CA ASN A 210 1.69 12.17 -0.97
C ASN A 210 3.10 12.01 -0.39
N HIS A 211 3.89 13.07 -0.40
CA HIS A 211 5.22 13.06 0.22
C HIS A 211 5.15 13.71 1.59
N TYR A 212 5.60 12.98 2.62
CA TYR A 212 5.65 13.47 3.99
C TYR A 212 6.93 13.04 4.70
N GLY A 213 7.70 14.00 5.21
CA GLY A 213 9.02 13.72 5.77
C GLY A 213 9.97 13.12 4.72
N ASN A 214 10.46 11.92 4.95
CA ASN A 214 11.26 11.14 3.99
C ASN A 214 10.48 10.01 3.33
N SER A 215 9.15 9.98 3.51
CA SER A 215 8.27 8.92 3.04
C SER A 215 7.40 9.34 1.86
N ASP A 216 7.13 8.41 0.98
CA ASP A 216 6.05 8.50 0.00
C ASP A 216 4.88 7.65 0.51
N VAL A 217 3.80 8.31 0.90
CA VAL A 217 2.57 7.71 1.43
C VAL A 217 1.59 7.51 0.28
N ILE A 218 1.00 6.31 0.19
CA ILE A 218 -0.03 6.00 -0.82
C ILE A 218 -1.40 6.01 -0.18
N TYR A 219 -2.37 6.62 -0.86
CA TYR A 219 -3.78 6.42 -0.60
C TYR A 219 -4.47 5.76 -1.79
N ILE A 220 -5.37 4.81 -1.52
CA ILE A 220 -6.21 4.13 -2.51
C ILE A 220 -7.64 4.07 -1.98
N GLN A 221 -8.58 4.74 -2.66
CA GLN A 221 -9.99 4.80 -2.27
C GLN A 221 -10.75 3.51 -2.56
N LEU A 222 -10.35 2.76 -3.59
CA LEU A 222 -11.01 1.51 -3.97
C LEU A 222 -10.88 0.43 -2.89
N GLY A 223 -11.82 -0.52 -2.86
CA GLY A 223 -11.77 -1.68 -1.99
C GLY A 223 -12.69 -1.58 -0.78
N HIS A 224 -13.98 -1.22 -0.97
CA HIS A 224 -14.99 -1.24 0.08
C HIS A 224 -15.48 -2.66 0.40
N GLY A 225 -15.67 -3.49 -0.62
CA GLY A 225 -16.31 -4.78 -0.44
C GLY A 225 -15.88 -5.86 -1.43
N PRO A 226 -16.52 -7.04 -1.41
CA PRO A 226 -16.12 -8.20 -2.21
C PRO A 226 -16.03 -7.93 -3.71
N SER A 227 -16.90 -7.09 -4.28
CA SER A 227 -16.85 -6.68 -5.69
C SER A 227 -15.57 -5.92 -6.02
N GLY A 228 -15.18 -4.99 -5.14
CA GLY A 228 -13.91 -4.27 -5.25
C GLY A 228 -12.72 -5.20 -5.07
N TYR A 229 -12.69 -6.02 -4.00
CA TYR A 229 -11.58 -6.94 -3.69
C TYR A 229 -11.31 -7.95 -4.80
N SER A 230 -12.36 -8.45 -5.48
CA SER A 230 -12.23 -9.43 -6.55
C SER A 230 -11.80 -8.84 -7.89
N ASN A 231 -11.78 -7.52 -8.04
CA ASN A 231 -11.35 -6.88 -9.28
C ASN A 231 -9.84 -7.08 -9.51
N PRO A 232 -9.42 -7.66 -10.66
CA PRO A 232 -8.02 -7.98 -10.89
C PRO A 232 -7.12 -6.76 -10.98
N ASN A 233 -7.64 -5.59 -11.40
CA ASN A 233 -6.88 -4.35 -11.43
C ASN A 233 -6.66 -3.79 -10.01
N PHE A 234 -7.65 -3.94 -9.12
CA PHE A 234 -7.49 -3.61 -7.71
C PHE A 234 -6.43 -4.49 -7.05
N GLN A 235 -6.51 -5.82 -7.23
CA GLN A 235 -5.52 -6.76 -6.68
C GLN A 235 -4.10 -6.43 -7.17
N LYS A 236 -3.94 -6.18 -8.47
CA LYS A 236 -2.67 -5.78 -9.06
C LYS A 236 -2.17 -4.44 -8.51
N LEU A 237 -3.07 -3.48 -8.30
CA LEU A 237 -2.74 -2.18 -7.72
C LEU A 237 -2.18 -2.32 -6.30
N ILE A 238 -2.85 -3.13 -5.44
CA ILE A 238 -2.39 -3.40 -4.07
C ILE A 238 -1.03 -4.10 -4.07
N GLN A 239 -0.86 -5.14 -4.87
CA GLN A 239 0.44 -5.82 -5.00
C GLN A 239 1.55 -4.84 -5.39
N GLN A 240 1.34 -4.07 -6.45
CA GLN A 240 2.34 -3.12 -6.95
C GLN A 240 2.61 -1.97 -5.96
N ALA A 241 1.58 -1.52 -5.21
CA ALA A 241 1.75 -0.51 -4.17
C ALA A 241 2.66 -1.03 -3.05
N ILE A 242 2.43 -2.25 -2.55
CA ILE A 242 3.27 -2.87 -1.52
C ILE A 242 4.71 -3.07 -2.01
N GLU A 243 4.87 -3.65 -3.21
CA GLU A 243 6.21 -3.93 -3.77
C GLU A 243 7.02 -2.67 -4.06
N TRP A 244 6.36 -1.59 -4.49
CA TRP A 244 7.02 -0.30 -4.71
C TRP A 244 7.40 0.37 -3.40
N SER A 245 6.48 0.39 -2.42
CA SER A 245 6.71 1.00 -1.11
C SER A 245 7.87 0.32 -0.37
N ALA A 246 7.96 -1.00 -0.37
CA ALA A 246 9.03 -1.75 0.28
C ALA A 246 10.42 -1.45 -0.30
N LYS A 247 10.53 -1.03 -1.56
CA LYS A 247 11.81 -0.62 -2.19
C LYS A 247 12.23 0.80 -1.80
N ARG A 248 11.29 1.62 -1.37
CA ARG A 248 11.54 3.03 -0.99
C ARG A 248 12.02 3.17 0.46
N SER A 249 11.68 2.21 1.32
CA SER A 249 12.06 2.20 2.74
C SER A 249 13.46 1.63 3.03
N LYS A 250 14.26 1.33 2.00
CA LYS A 250 15.64 0.79 2.13
C LYS A 250 16.69 1.80 1.79
#